data_2e588f5a174ab42d3fdfa5a59be431eb
#
_entry.id   2e588f5a174ab42d3fdfa5a59be431eb
#
_cell.length_a   1.000
_cell.length_b   1.000
_cell.length_c   1.000
_cell.angle_alpha   90.00
_cell.angle_beta   90.00
_cell.angle_gamma   90.00
#
_symmetry.space_group_name_H-M   'P 1'
#
loop_
_entity.id
_entity.type
_entity.pdbx_description
1 polymer ?
#
loop_
_entity_poly.entity_id
_entity_poly.type
_entity_poly.pdbx_seq_one_letter_code
_entity_poly.pdbx_strand_id
1 'polypeptide(L)'
;MQEDGKSWNEVSGLLTWGLKIYLTILDLYGQGIVSAKEIIAQTKLHPFVVNKNLKYITQLQKNQAFLVSFFQLLIDLEYAIKTGKMAEQYFWLRTKQEILKI
;
A
#
# COMPACT_ATOMS: atom_id res chain seq x y z
N MET A 1 -9.91 16.74 -4.84
CA MET A 1 -10.48 16.68 -6.17
C MET A 1 -10.39 15.28 -6.74
N GLN A 2 -11.41 14.85 -7.41
CA GLN A 2 -11.48 13.50 -7.98
C GLN A 2 -11.18 13.57 -9.46
N GLU A 3 -9.95 13.37 -9.81
CA GLU A 3 -9.57 13.34 -11.20
C GLU A 3 -9.93 11.99 -11.79
N ASP A 4 -10.19 11.95 -13.08
CA ASP A 4 -10.55 10.73 -13.81
C ASP A 4 -11.83 10.09 -13.32
N GLY A 5 -12.67 10.84 -12.60
CA GLY A 5 -13.94 10.32 -12.09
C GLY A 5 -13.84 9.33 -10.96
N LYS A 6 -12.65 9.14 -10.40
CA LYS A 6 -12.47 8.21 -9.28
C LYS A 6 -12.79 8.87 -7.96
N SER A 7 -13.48 8.14 -7.09
CA SER A 7 -13.80 8.60 -5.75
C SER A 7 -12.63 8.30 -4.80
N TRP A 8 -12.63 8.98 -3.66
CA TRP A 8 -11.65 8.69 -2.61
C TRP A 8 -11.66 7.22 -2.21
N ASN A 9 -12.84 6.62 -2.23
CA ASN A 9 -13.02 5.23 -1.83
C ASN A 9 -12.28 4.28 -2.78
N GLU A 10 -12.39 4.53 -4.09
CA GLU A 10 -11.68 3.72 -5.09
C GLU A 10 -10.17 3.88 -4.97
N VAL A 11 -9.70 5.11 -4.83
CA VAL A 11 -8.26 5.39 -4.73
C VAL A 11 -7.70 4.83 -3.43
N SER A 12 -8.41 5.00 -2.32
CA SER A 12 -8.00 4.43 -1.04
C SER A 12 -7.92 2.92 -1.10
N GLY A 13 -8.90 2.28 -1.74
CA GLY A 13 -8.89 0.82 -1.91
C GLY A 13 -7.69 0.34 -2.71
N LEU A 14 -7.37 1.03 -3.80
CA LEU A 14 -6.22 0.67 -4.64
C LEU A 14 -4.90 0.85 -3.90
N LEU A 15 -4.74 1.95 -3.17
CA LEU A 15 -3.53 2.22 -2.40
C LEU A 15 -3.35 1.19 -1.28
N THR A 16 -4.42 0.91 -0.56
CA THR A 16 -4.40 -0.06 0.54
C THR A 16 -4.06 -1.46 0.02
N TRP A 17 -4.66 -1.85 -1.10
CA TRP A 17 -4.40 -3.15 -1.71
C TRP A 17 -2.93 -3.27 -2.14
N GLY A 18 -2.40 -2.24 -2.81
CA GLY A 18 -1.02 -2.24 -3.26
C GLY A 18 -0.04 -2.31 -2.11
N LEU A 19 -0.29 -1.53 -1.05
CA LEU A 19 0.56 -1.54 0.14
C LEU A 19 0.51 -2.87 0.86
N LYS A 20 -0.68 -3.48 0.95
CA LYS A 20 -0.83 -4.78 1.57
C LYS A 20 0.01 -5.84 0.85
N ILE A 21 0.02 -5.80 -0.48
CA ILE A 21 0.84 -6.71 -1.28
C ILE A 21 2.33 -6.49 -0.99
N TYR A 22 2.78 -5.24 -1.02
CA TYR A 22 4.19 -4.91 -0.76
C TYR A 22 4.62 -5.39 0.62
N LEU A 23 3.82 -5.12 1.63
CA LEU A 23 4.16 -5.50 3.00
C LEU A 23 4.15 -7.01 3.18
N THR A 24 3.23 -7.72 2.52
CA THR A 24 3.18 -9.17 2.56
C THR A 24 4.47 -9.77 1.98
N ILE A 25 4.89 -9.28 0.82
CA ILE A 25 6.10 -9.77 0.16
C ILE A 25 7.33 -9.43 0.99
N LEU A 26 7.39 -8.21 1.55
CA LEU A 26 8.50 -7.82 2.43
C LEU A 26 8.61 -8.70 3.65
N ASP A 27 7.47 -9.05 4.25
CA ASP A 27 7.44 -9.92 5.42
C ASP A 27 7.98 -11.30 5.10
N LEU A 28 7.53 -11.90 4.00
CA LEU A 28 8.02 -13.22 3.58
C LEU A 28 9.52 -13.18 3.24
N TYR A 29 9.93 -12.13 2.55
CA TYR A 29 11.35 -11.96 2.21
C TYR A 29 12.21 -11.86 3.47
N GLY A 30 11.73 -11.13 4.46
CA GLY A 30 12.42 -10.99 5.75
C GLY A 30 12.49 -12.31 6.52
N GLN A 31 11.58 -13.24 6.27
CA GLN A 31 11.58 -14.56 6.88
C GLN A 31 12.50 -15.55 6.14
N GLY A 32 13.14 -15.11 5.07
CA GLY A 32 14.01 -15.96 4.28
C GLY A 32 13.35 -16.60 3.07
N ILE A 33 12.08 -16.29 2.83
CA ILE A 33 11.35 -16.80 1.66
C ILE A 33 11.57 -15.82 0.53
N VAL A 34 12.66 -16.02 -0.21
CA VAL A 34 13.13 -15.05 -1.20
C VAL A 34 12.84 -15.47 -2.65
N SER A 35 12.40 -16.70 -2.86
CA SER A 35 12.11 -17.22 -4.18
C SER A 35 10.72 -16.76 -4.64
N ALA A 36 10.62 -16.24 -5.86
CA ALA A 36 9.34 -15.84 -6.44
C ALA A 36 8.35 -17.01 -6.44
N LYS A 37 8.85 -18.21 -6.77
CA LYS A 37 8.02 -19.41 -6.82
C LYS A 37 7.37 -19.70 -5.47
N GLU A 38 8.14 -19.61 -4.39
CA GLU A 38 7.63 -19.86 -3.05
C GLU A 38 6.63 -18.78 -2.61
N ILE A 39 6.94 -17.53 -2.91
CA ILE A 39 6.05 -16.42 -2.59
C ILE A 39 4.72 -16.57 -3.31
N ILE A 40 4.76 -16.92 -4.60
CA ILE A 40 3.55 -17.15 -5.38
C ILE A 40 2.74 -18.29 -4.78
N ALA A 41 3.41 -19.39 -4.39
CA ALA A 41 2.75 -20.54 -3.81
C ALA A 41 2.02 -20.19 -2.51
N GLN A 42 2.62 -19.34 -1.67
CA GLN A 42 2.04 -18.98 -0.38
C GLN A 42 0.97 -17.90 -0.48
N THR A 43 1.15 -16.93 -1.37
CA THR A 43 0.26 -15.77 -1.43
C THR A 43 -0.82 -15.89 -2.49
N LYS A 44 -0.64 -16.77 -3.47
CA LYS A 44 -1.54 -16.90 -4.63
C LYS A 44 -1.60 -15.64 -5.48
N LEU A 45 -0.63 -14.76 -5.34
CA LEU A 45 -0.53 -13.55 -6.15
C LEU A 45 -0.10 -13.89 -7.57
N HIS A 46 -0.48 -13.01 -8.51
CA HIS A 46 -0.07 -13.18 -9.90
C HIS A 46 1.46 -13.12 -10.00
N PRO A 47 2.10 -14.00 -10.81
CA PRO A 47 3.56 -13.99 -10.95
C PRO A 47 4.15 -12.65 -11.33
N PHE A 48 3.47 -11.90 -12.19
CA PHE A 48 3.92 -10.56 -12.60
C PHE A 48 4.05 -9.62 -11.39
N VAL A 49 3.06 -9.66 -10.50
CA VAL A 49 3.05 -8.81 -9.30
C VAL A 49 4.22 -9.16 -8.39
N VAL A 50 4.44 -10.46 -8.15
CA VAL A 50 5.51 -10.91 -7.28
C VAL A 50 6.88 -10.56 -7.86
N ASN A 51 7.09 -10.83 -9.14
CA ASN A 51 8.37 -10.54 -9.79
C ASN A 51 8.67 -9.04 -9.82
N LYS A 52 7.67 -8.22 -10.06
CA LYS A 52 7.82 -6.77 -10.05
C LYS A 52 8.24 -6.26 -8.68
N ASN A 53 7.61 -6.78 -7.62
CA ASN A 53 7.97 -6.39 -6.26
C ASN A 53 9.36 -6.86 -5.88
N LEU A 54 9.74 -8.07 -6.25
CA LEU A 54 11.08 -8.58 -5.96
C LEU A 54 12.17 -7.78 -6.70
N LYS A 55 11.87 -7.28 -7.89
CA LYS A 55 12.81 -6.43 -8.62
C LYS A 55 13.20 -5.20 -7.82
N TYR A 56 12.28 -4.64 -7.04
CA TYR A 56 12.52 -3.43 -6.25
C TYR A 56 12.61 -3.70 -4.76
N ILE A 57 12.84 -4.96 -4.37
CA ILE A 57 12.76 -5.36 -2.95
C ILE A 57 13.71 -4.59 -2.05
N THR A 58 14.91 -4.26 -2.55
CA THR A 58 15.88 -3.51 -1.75
C THR A 58 15.37 -2.11 -1.42
N GLN A 59 14.74 -1.44 -2.39
CA GLN A 59 14.15 -0.13 -2.16
C GLN A 59 12.95 -0.21 -1.22
N LEU A 60 12.13 -1.26 -1.38
CA LEU A 60 10.99 -1.48 -0.51
C LEU A 60 11.44 -1.71 0.93
N GLN A 61 12.52 -2.45 1.13
CA GLN A 61 13.07 -2.67 2.47
C GLN A 61 13.55 -1.37 3.11
N LYS A 62 14.19 -0.51 2.34
CA LYS A 62 14.65 0.78 2.84
C LYS A 62 13.51 1.68 3.27
N ASN A 63 12.35 1.54 2.64
CA ASN A 63 11.18 2.38 2.90
C ASN A 63 10.12 1.67 3.72
N GLN A 64 10.44 0.53 4.31
CA GLN A 64 9.45 -0.29 5.02
C GLN A 64 8.74 0.48 6.13
N ALA A 65 9.47 1.23 6.93
CA ALA A 65 8.87 2.00 8.03
C ALA A 65 7.87 3.04 7.49
N PHE A 66 8.24 3.71 6.40
CA PHE A 66 7.33 4.66 5.76
C PHE A 66 6.10 3.97 5.21
N LEU A 67 6.27 2.81 4.55
CA LEU A 67 5.15 2.07 3.97
C LEU A 67 4.17 1.60 5.03
N VAL A 68 4.67 1.12 6.17
CA VAL A 68 3.82 0.71 7.29
C VAL A 68 3.04 1.91 7.83
N SER A 69 3.72 3.04 8.03
CA SER A 69 3.08 4.25 8.53
C SER A 69 2.02 4.78 7.56
N PHE A 70 2.33 4.74 6.27
CA PHE A 70 1.38 5.20 5.25
C PHE A 70 0.16 4.29 5.18
N PHE A 71 0.37 2.99 5.28
CA PHE A 71 -0.73 2.02 5.31
C PHE A 71 -1.66 2.29 6.49
N GLN A 72 -1.09 2.51 7.67
CA GLN A 72 -1.87 2.83 8.86
C GLN A 72 -2.64 4.15 8.69
N LEU A 73 -2.00 5.15 8.11
CA LEU A 73 -2.65 6.42 7.83
C LEU A 73 -3.88 6.24 6.92
N LEU A 74 -3.73 5.45 5.86
CA LEU A 74 -4.85 5.21 4.94
C LEU A 74 -6.02 4.53 5.63
N ILE A 75 -5.72 3.56 6.49
CA ILE A 75 -6.77 2.86 7.25
C ILE A 75 -7.48 3.84 8.19
N ASP A 76 -6.72 4.67 8.89
CA ASP A 76 -7.28 5.65 9.82
C ASP A 76 -8.14 6.69 9.10
N LEU A 77 -7.68 7.18 7.95
CA LEU A 77 -8.43 8.13 7.14
C LEU A 77 -9.73 7.54 6.62
N GLU A 78 -9.66 6.30 6.13
CA GLU A 78 -10.85 5.61 5.63
C GLU A 78 -11.88 5.45 6.74
N TYR A 79 -11.44 5.02 7.92
CA TYR A 79 -12.33 4.88 9.07
C TYR A 79 -12.97 6.21 9.45
N ALA A 80 -12.18 7.28 9.51
CA ALA A 80 -12.67 8.60 9.90
C ALA A 80 -13.72 9.13 8.91
N ILE A 81 -13.51 8.91 7.61
CA ILE A 81 -14.47 9.36 6.60
C ILE A 81 -15.74 8.54 6.68
N LYS A 82 -15.63 7.22 6.79
CA LYS A 82 -16.80 6.33 6.87
C LYS A 82 -17.65 6.57 8.11
N THR A 83 -17.04 7.03 9.20
CA THR A 83 -17.77 7.33 10.44
C THR A 83 -18.22 8.78 10.51
N GLY A 84 -17.99 9.57 9.47
CA GLY A 84 -18.43 10.96 9.42
C GLY A 84 -17.60 11.93 10.24
N LYS A 85 -16.45 11.49 10.75
CA LYS A 85 -15.57 12.34 11.56
C LYS A 85 -14.70 13.27 10.73
N MET A 86 -14.64 13.07 9.42
CA MET A 86 -13.73 13.80 8.55
C MET A 86 -14.34 13.91 7.16
N ALA A 87 -14.09 15.05 6.51
CA ALA A 87 -14.54 15.27 5.15
C ALA A 87 -13.61 14.58 4.15
N GLU A 88 -14.16 14.21 3.00
CA GLU A 88 -13.42 13.55 1.93
C GLU A 88 -12.21 14.37 1.47
N GLN A 89 -12.34 15.70 1.42
CA GLN A 89 -11.24 16.56 1.00
C GLN A 89 -10.01 16.40 1.88
N TYR A 90 -10.22 16.12 3.14
CA TYR A 90 -9.09 15.93 4.06
C TYR A 90 -8.29 14.69 3.74
N PHE A 91 -8.96 13.63 3.26
CA PHE A 91 -8.28 12.43 2.78
C PHE A 91 -7.26 12.77 1.69
N TRP A 92 -7.70 13.54 0.69
CA TRP A 92 -6.83 13.92 -0.43
C TRP A 92 -5.65 14.76 0.05
N LEU A 93 -5.91 15.71 0.92
CA LEU A 93 -4.87 16.57 1.45
C LEU A 93 -3.81 15.79 2.23
N ARG A 94 -4.25 14.95 3.15
CA ARG A 94 -3.32 14.18 3.98
C ARG A 94 -2.53 13.18 3.15
N THR A 95 -3.17 12.51 2.21
CA THR A 95 -2.49 11.55 1.34
C THR A 95 -1.41 12.25 0.51
N LYS A 96 -1.73 13.41 -0.03
CA LYS A 96 -0.79 14.20 -0.81
C LYS A 96 0.39 14.64 0.04
N GLN A 97 0.15 15.07 1.28
CA GLN A 97 1.20 15.49 2.17
C GLN A 97 2.18 14.34 2.49
N GLU A 98 1.67 13.15 2.72
CA GLU A 98 2.53 11.99 3.01
C GLU A 98 3.37 11.59 1.79
N ILE A 99 2.77 11.63 0.61
CA ILE A 99 3.50 11.31 -0.61
C ILE A 99 4.64 12.31 -0.84
N LEU A 100 4.42 13.57 -0.55
CA LEU A 100 5.43 14.60 -0.75
C LEU A 100 6.60 14.50 0.22
N LYS A 101 6.49 13.72 1.28
CA LYS A 101 7.59 13.48 2.21
C LYS A 101 8.61 12.47 1.69
N ILE A 102 8.27 11.75 0.66
CA ILE A 102 9.18 10.79 0.04
C ILE A 102 10.23 11.53 -0.82
#